data_0bb08fdb8c40ec2ca9653036c5884729
#
_entry.id   0bb08fdb8c40ec2ca9653036c5884729
#
_cell.length_a   1.000
_cell.length_b   1.000
_cell.length_c   1.000
_cell.angle_alpha   90.00
_cell.angle_beta   90.00
_cell.angle_gamma   90.00
#
_symmetry.space_group_name_H-M   'P 1'
#
loop_
_entity.id
_entity.type
_entity.pdbx_description
1 polymer ?
#
loop_
_entity_poly.entity_id
_entity_poly.type
_entity_poly.pdbx_seq_one_letter_code
_entity_poly.pdbx_strand_id
1 'polypeptide(L)'
;MIRITQLKLSINHTPEELSQKIRKELRLKNEGFTYEIVKQSLDCRHKEDKKFVYTVDVSLQDINQENKILRKVHDNNIMSTKKKEYIFPSPGEEELKYPPVIVGSGPAGIFCAWYLAKAGYRPLILERGEEAHVRQKTVENFWKNGILDPDSNVQFGEGGAGTFSDGKLNTLVKDPSGRNHEVLKRFVQAGAPSEIIYQQKPHLGTDVLVGVVETLRHEIEEMGGEFQFRSKVTDLFFENSQLKEIEINGEKRIPAQVCVLAVGHSARDSFSMFEKKGIYMEPKSFAVGVRMEHPQSMINLALYGEEENEKLGAAAYKVTHTCENGRGVYSFCMCPGGYVVNASSEPEMLAVNGMSYQARDSRNANSALIVSVTPADFPEEGPLGGVAFQRSLERAAWKAGNGKVPAQLFEDYQNHKPSTRLKDVEPCIKGDCVPGDVRSIFPKEIGDSIEEGVLAFGKKIKGFDRPDAVLSGVESRTSSPVRIVRDKDSLEANYEGIYPCGEGAGYAGGITSAAMDGIKVAEAVSKKFRNF
;
A
#
# COMPACT_ATOMS: atom_id res chain seq x y z
N MET A 1 21.42 -15.97 -20.05
CA MET A 1 21.77 -14.64 -19.48
C MET A 1 22.67 -14.82 -18.27
N ILE A 2 23.48 -13.81 -18.00
CA ILE A 2 24.38 -13.75 -16.83
C ILE A 2 23.86 -12.67 -15.89
N ARG A 3 23.57 -13.02 -14.63
CA ARG A 3 23.24 -12.04 -13.59
C ARG A 3 24.50 -11.60 -12.87
N ILE A 4 24.67 -10.29 -12.72
CA ILE A 4 25.72 -9.67 -11.93
C ILE A 4 25.05 -8.93 -10.78
N THR A 5 25.44 -9.23 -9.55
CA THR A 5 24.98 -8.55 -8.34
C THR A 5 26.07 -7.67 -7.76
N GLN A 6 25.72 -6.76 -6.83
CA GLN A 6 26.65 -5.91 -6.09
C GLN A 6 27.56 -5.01 -6.97
N LEU A 7 27.07 -4.61 -8.15
CA LEU A 7 27.77 -3.60 -8.96
C LEU A 7 27.65 -2.23 -8.31
N LYS A 8 28.72 -1.74 -7.72
CA LYS A 8 28.76 -0.45 -7.00
C LYS A 8 29.34 0.63 -7.90
N LEU A 9 28.62 1.75 -8.01
CA LEU A 9 29.00 2.96 -8.74
C LEU A 9 28.72 4.20 -7.89
N SER A 10 29.49 5.27 -8.13
CA SER A 10 29.21 6.57 -7.51
C SER A 10 27.78 7.02 -7.81
N ILE A 11 27.14 7.79 -6.93
CA ILE A 11 25.85 8.41 -7.21
C ILE A 11 25.90 9.36 -8.42
N ASN A 12 27.10 9.78 -8.83
CA ASN A 12 27.36 10.67 -9.94
C ASN A 12 27.73 9.95 -11.25
N HIS A 13 27.64 8.61 -11.29
CA HIS A 13 28.01 7.84 -12.47
C HIS A 13 27.08 8.10 -13.67
N THR A 14 27.59 7.85 -14.87
CA THR A 14 26.83 7.88 -16.12
C THR A 14 26.36 6.46 -16.52
N PRO A 15 25.37 6.33 -17.43
CA PRO A 15 24.98 5.03 -17.98
C PRO A 15 26.14 4.28 -18.66
N GLU A 16 27.06 5.01 -19.28
CA GLU A 16 28.24 4.48 -19.94
C GLU A 16 29.20 3.84 -18.93
N GLU A 17 29.36 4.45 -17.76
CA GLU A 17 30.18 3.89 -16.67
C GLU A 17 29.60 2.59 -16.12
N LEU A 18 28.27 2.45 -16.06
CA LEU A 18 27.62 1.17 -15.71
C LEU A 18 27.93 0.11 -16.77
N SER A 19 27.81 0.44 -18.05
CA SER A 19 28.15 -0.45 -19.18
C SER A 19 29.63 -0.87 -19.15
N GLN A 20 30.55 0.09 -18.91
CA GLN A 20 31.97 -0.20 -18.76
C GLN A 20 32.26 -1.10 -17.55
N LYS A 21 31.59 -0.88 -16.43
CA LYS A 21 31.71 -1.71 -15.23
C LYS A 21 31.26 -3.15 -15.51
N ILE A 22 30.11 -3.36 -16.19
CA ILE A 22 29.63 -4.67 -16.63
C ILE A 22 30.69 -5.35 -17.51
N ARG A 23 31.20 -4.65 -18.51
CA ARG A 23 32.24 -5.15 -19.42
C ARG A 23 33.49 -5.63 -18.67
N LYS A 24 33.94 -4.86 -17.69
CA LYS A 24 35.10 -5.18 -16.86
C LYS A 24 34.87 -6.41 -16.01
N GLU A 25 33.72 -6.52 -15.31
CA GLU A 25 33.41 -7.65 -14.44
C GLU A 25 33.31 -8.97 -15.24
N LEU A 26 32.72 -8.92 -16.44
CA LEU A 26 32.61 -10.10 -17.31
C LEU A 26 33.88 -10.35 -18.16
N ARG A 27 34.90 -9.47 -18.07
CA ARG A 27 36.15 -9.54 -18.85
C ARG A 27 35.90 -9.60 -20.34
N LEU A 28 34.88 -8.84 -20.83
CA LEU A 28 34.54 -8.74 -22.25
C LEU A 28 35.55 -7.84 -22.96
N LYS A 29 36.02 -8.25 -24.15
CA LYS A 29 36.92 -7.45 -24.99
C LYS A 29 36.10 -6.58 -25.95
N ASN A 30 35.66 -7.16 -27.07
CA ASN A 30 34.91 -6.47 -28.13
C ASN A 30 33.51 -7.07 -28.33
N GLU A 31 33.10 -7.99 -27.48
CA GLU A 31 31.78 -8.64 -27.57
C GLU A 31 30.67 -7.61 -27.32
N GLY A 32 29.65 -7.65 -28.19
CA GLY A 32 28.42 -6.91 -27.99
C GLY A 32 27.55 -7.60 -26.90
N PHE A 33 26.93 -6.78 -26.06
CA PHE A 33 25.98 -7.25 -25.07
C PHE A 33 24.85 -6.24 -24.87
N THR A 34 23.73 -6.72 -24.40
CA THR A 34 22.64 -5.93 -23.85
C THR A 34 22.48 -6.25 -22.35
N TYR A 35 21.91 -5.33 -21.58
CA TYR A 35 21.62 -5.58 -20.18
C TYR A 35 20.29 -4.97 -19.76
N GLU A 36 19.66 -5.61 -18.78
CA GLU A 36 18.49 -5.09 -18.08
C GLU A 36 18.87 -4.84 -16.62
N ILE A 37 18.48 -3.69 -16.06
CA ILE A 37 18.62 -3.43 -14.62
C ILE A 37 17.51 -4.18 -13.92
N VAL A 38 17.88 -5.12 -13.04
CA VAL A 38 16.95 -5.92 -12.24
C VAL A 38 16.68 -5.27 -10.90
N LYS A 39 17.71 -4.60 -10.35
CA LYS A 39 17.60 -3.90 -9.07
C LYS A 39 18.60 -2.76 -8.98
N GLN A 40 18.12 -1.63 -8.45
CA GLN A 40 18.95 -0.50 -8.03
C GLN A 40 18.65 -0.19 -6.58
N SER A 41 19.68 -0.09 -5.77
CA SER A 41 19.57 0.31 -4.36
C SER A 41 20.62 1.35 -4.02
N LEU A 42 20.34 2.18 -3.01
CA LEU A 42 21.23 3.21 -2.51
C LEU A 42 21.97 2.69 -1.26
N ASP A 43 23.29 2.80 -1.27
CA ASP A 43 24.16 2.51 -0.11
C ASP A 43 24.73 3.82 0.44
N CYS A 44 24.16 4.31 1.55
CA CYS A 44 24.57 5.52 2.28
C CYS A 44 25.19 5.22 3.64
N ARG A 45 25.68 4.01 3.89
CA ARG A 45 26.35 3.65 5.16
C ARG A 45 27.59 4.51 5.42
N HIS A 46 28.25 4.93 4.36
CA HIS A 46 29.34 5.90 4.36
C HIS A 46 28.83 7.20 3.72
N LYS A 47 28.55 8.20 4.56
CA LYS A 47 27.94 9.47 4.10
C LYS A 47 28.81 10.23 3.09
N GLU A 48 30.13 10.08 3.16
CA GLU A 48 31.11 10.70 2.25
C GLU A 48 31.30 9.93 0.92
N ASP A 49 30.88 8.64 0.89
CA ASP A 49 31.07 7.78 -0.28
C ASP A 49 29.80 7.00 -0.60
N LYS A 50 28.75 7.74 -0.98
CA LYS A 50 27.45 7.19 -1.34
C LYS A 50 27.50 6.49 -2.68
N LYS A 51 26.84 5.33 -2.81
CA LYS A 51 26.90 4.52 -4.02
C LYS A 51 25.52 3.99 -4.40
N PHE A 52 25.24 3.94 -5.70
CA PHE A 52 24.22 3.04 -6.21
C PHE A 52 24.79 1.63 -6.34
N VAL A 53 23.97 0.66 -5.95
CA VAL A 53 24.29 -0.78 -6.04
C VAL A 53 23.30 -1.43 -6.98
N TYR A 54 23.81 -1.97 -8.08
CA TYR A 54 23.00 -2.59 -9.13
C TYR A 54 23.04 -4.10 -9.07
N THR A 55 21.93 -4.71 -9.51
CA THR A 55 21.86 -6.07 -10.04
C THR A 55 21.41 -5.95 -11.49
N VAL A 56 22.14 -6.57 -12.41
CA VAL A 56 21.82 -6.53 -13.84
C VAL A 56 21.81 -7.94 -14.43
N ASP A 57 20.94 -8.17 -15.40
CA ASP A 57 20.92 -9.35 -16.24
C ASP A 57 21.53 -9.00 -17.60
N VAL A 58 22.58 -9.69 -17.98
CA VAL A 58 23.36 -9.45 -19.21
C VAL A 58 23.10 -10.57 -20.20
N SER A 59 22.80 -10.19 -21.44
CA SER A 59 22.65 -11.11 -22.58
C SER A 59 23.74 -10.87 -23.61
N LEU A 60 24.43 -11.91 -24.00
CA LEU A 60 25.39 -11.91 -25.11
C LEU A 60 24.71 -12.43 -26.38
N GLN A 61 25.25 -12.03 -27.55
CA GLN A 61 24.75 -12.53 -28.83
C GLN A 61 24.91 -14.04 -28.98
N ASP A 62 25.97 -14.64 -28.40
CA ASP A 62 26.25 -16.05 -28.42
C ASP A 62 26.14 -16.66 -27.00
N ILE A 63 25.18 -17.55 -26.81
CA ILE A 63 24.94 -18.25 -25.53
C ILE A 63 26.13 -19.15 -25.11
N ASN A 64 26.94 -19.63 -26.08
CA ASN A 64 28.13 -20.41 -25.76
C ASN A 64 29.22 -19.53 -25.11
N GLN A 65 29.25 -18.25 -25.43
CA GLN A 65 30.15 -17.29 -24.78
C GLN A 65 29.72 -17.05 -23.34
N GLU A 66 28.41 -16.97 -23.03
CA GLU A 66 27.92 -16.86 -21.66
C GLU A 66 28.43 -18.01 -20.78
N ASN A 67 28.34 -19.25 -21.26
CA ASN A 67 28.83 -20.43 -20.54
C ASN A 67 30.36 -20.42 -20.36
N LYS A 68 31.12 -19.94 -21.35
CA LYS A 68 32.59 -19.80 -21.26
C LYS A 68 32.98 -18.76 -20.21
N ILE A 69 32.25 -17.62 -20.14
CA ILE A 69 32.49 -16.57 -19.16
C ILE A 69 32.21 -17.07 -17.76
N LEU A 70 31.06 -17.71 -17.54
CA LEU A 70 30.67 -18.28 -16.23
C LEU A 70 31.69 -19.29 -15.69
N ARG A 71 32.36 -20.04 -16.58
CA ARG A 71 33.43 -20.97 -16.20
C ARG A 71 34.76 -20.27 -15.87
N LYS A 72 35.00 -19.08 -16.41
CA LYS A 72 36.26 -18.32 -16.24
C LYS A 72 36.22 -17.32 -15.11
N VAL A 73 35.03 -16.81 -14.80
CA VAL A 73 34.83 -15.79 -13.76
C VAL A 73 34.38 -16.51 -12.50
N HIS A 74 35.33 -16.73 -11.57
CA HIS A 74 35.05 -17.32 -10.26
C HIS A 74 34.65 -16.21 -9.28
N ASP A 75 33.43 -15.66 -9.40
CA ASP A 75 32.86 -14.64 -8.52
C ASP A 75 31.44 -15.04 -8.14
N ASN A 76 31.16 -15.09 -6.83
CA ASN A 76 29.85 -15.43 -6.28
C ASN A 76 28.74 -14.41 -6.66
N ASN A 77 29.13 -13.22 -7.10
CA ASN A 77 28.20 -12.19 -7.57
C ASN A 77 27.81 -12.38 -9.05
N ILE A 78 28.41 -13.33 -9.76
CA ILE A 78 28.17 -13.60 -11.20
C ILE A 78 27.62 -15.01 -11.36
N MET A 79 26.38 -15.11 -11.84
CA MET A 79 25.68 -16.38 -11.92
C MET A 79 24.83 -16.49 -13.18
N SER A 80 24.54 -17.73 -13.59
CA SER A 80 23.55 -17.98 -14.65
C SER A 80 22.14 -17.64 -14.17
N THR A 81 21.35 -17.04 -15.05
CA THR A 81 19.95 -16.71 -14.77
C THR A 81 19.07 -16.97 -16.00
N LYS A 82 17.77 -17.15 -15.74
CA LYS A 82 16.75 -17.21 -16.79
C LYS A 82 15.66 -16.21 -16.46
N LYS A 83 15.15 -15.53 -17.47
CA LYS A 83 13.97 -14.65 -17.32
C LYS A 83 12.77 -15.53 -16.96
N LYS A 84 12.11 -15.24 -15.86
CA LYS A 84 10.84 -15.87 -15.50
C LYS A 84 9.72 -15.04 -16.09
N GLU A 85 8.86 -15.68 -16.85
CA GLU A 85 7.64 -15.06 -17.36
C GLU A 85 6.46 -15.53 -16.51
N TYR A 86 5.59 -14.59 -16.18
CA TYR A 86 4.32 -14.90 -15.55
C TYR A 86 3.36 -15.49 -16.59
N ILE A 87 2.74 -16.60 -16.26
CA ILE A 87 1.76 -17.28 -17.13
C ILE A 87 0.44 -17.38 -16.37
N PHE A 88 -0.60 -16.74 -16.92
CA PHE A 88 -1.96 -16.88 -16.41
C PHE A 88 -2.52 -18.26 -16.80
N PRO A 89 -3.25 -18.97 -15.90
CA PRO A 89 -3.74 -20.32 -16.18
C PRO A 89 -4.82 -20.34 -17.27
N SER A 90 -4.91 -21.46 -17.96
CA SER A 90 -6.01 -21.71 -18.91
C SER A 90 -7.34 -21.82 -18.16
N PRO A 91 -8.46 -21.46 -18.84
CA PRO A 91 -9.81 -21.62 -18.30
C PRO A 91 -10.14 -23.07 -17.94
N GLY A 92 -10.94 -23.23 -16.87
CA GLY A 92 -11.50 -24.49 -16.43
C GLY A 92 -12.71 -24.92 -17.28
N GLU A 93 -13.45 -25.90 -16.77
CA GLU A 93 -14.54 -26.55 -17.53
C GLU A 93 -15.94 -26.21 -16.99
N GLU A 94 -16.06 -25.73 -15.73
CA GLU A 94 -17.36 -25.42 -15.15
C GLU A 94 -18.03 -24.23 -15.88
N GLU A 95 -19.34 -24.33 -16.09
CA GLU A 95 -20.11 -23.27 -16.74
C GLU A 95 -20.26 -22.06 -15.84
N LEU A 96 -19.92 -20.88 -16.37
CA LEU A 96 -20.17 -19.59 -15.74
C LEU A 96 -21.38 -18.93 -16.42
N LYS A 97 -22.50 -18.81 -15.69
CA LYS A 97 -23.76 -18.29 -16.24
C LYS A 97 -23.83 -16.77 -16.28
N TYR A 98 -23.11 -16.10 -15.39
CA TYR A 98 -23.11 -14.66 -15.23
C TYR A 98 -21.68 -14.15 -15.14
N PRO A 99 -21.39 -12.92 -15.60
CA PRO A 99 -20.10 -12.28 -15.40
C PRO A 99 -19.67 -12.31 -13.94
N PRO A 100 -18.38 -12.56 -13.63
CA PRO A 100 -17.88 -12.43 -12.27
C PRO A 100 -18.09 -11.02 -11.75
N VAL A 101 -18.66 -10.87 -10.56
CA VAL A 101 -18.82 -9.58 -9.90
C VAL A 101 -17.63 -9.32 -8.98
N ILE A 102 -17.04 -8.14 -9.10
CA ILE A 102 -15.91 -7.69 -8.26
C ILE A 102 -16.37 -6.49 -7.45
N VAL A 103 -16.32 -6.60 -6.12
CA VAL A 103 -16.77 -5.56 -5.20
C VAL A 103 -15.57 -4.76 -4.73
N GLY A 104 -15.47 -3.53 -5.24
CA GLY A 104 -14.37 -2.60 -4.98
C GLY A 104 -13.34 -2.54 -6.10
N SER A 105 -12.95 -1.31 -6.46
CA SER A 105 -11.97 -0.98 -7.50
C SER A 105 -10.62 -0.51 -6.94
N GLY A 106 -10.23 -1.01 -5.76
CA GLY A 106 -8.86 -0.88 -5.27
C GLY A 106 -7.89 -1.80 -6.02
N PRO A 107 -6.59 -1.82 -5.67
CA PRO A 107 -5.59 -2.60 -6.39
C PRO A 107 -5.94 -4.08 -6.55
N ALA A 108 -6.55 -4.71 -5.54
CA ALA A 108 -6.98 -6.09 -5.61
C ALA A 108 -8.09 -6.29 -6.66
N GLY A 109 -9.12 -5.44 -6.63
CA GLY A 109 -10.25 -5.52 -7.57
C GLY A 109 -9.83 -5.22 -9.01
N ILE A 110 -9.06 -4.15 -9.24
CA ILE A 110 -8.57 -3.77 -10.57
C ILE A 110 -7.72 -4.87 -11.19
N PHE A 111 -6.76 -5.44 -10.46
CA PHE A 111 -5.91 -6.51 -11.02
C PHE A 111 -6.66 -7.83 -11.19
N CYS A 112 -7.62 -8.16 -10.32
CA CYS A 112 -8.52 -9.28 -10.53
C CYS A 112 -9.34 -9.08 -11.82
N ALA A 113 -9.97 -7.92 -11.97
CA ALA A 113 -10.76 -7.55 -13.15
C ALA A 113 -9.94 -7.59 -14.44
N TRP A 114 -8.73 -7.01 -14.43
CA TRP A 114 -7.87 -6.93 -15.60
C TRP A 114 -7.51 -8.31 -16.15
N TYR A 115 -7.14 -9.25 -15.25
CA TYR A 115 -6.78 -10.61 -15.66
C TYR A 115 -7.99 -11.44 -16.10
N LEU A 116 -9.14 -11.26 -15.44
CA LEU A 116 -10.38 -11.90 -15.87
C LEU A 116 -10.87 -11.34 -17.22
N ALA A 117 -10.84 -10.02 -17.42
CA ALA A 117 -11.21 -9.40 -18.69
C ALA A 117 -10.31 -9.88 -19.82
N LYS A 118 -8.99 -9.87 -19.62
CA LYS A 118 -8.00 -10.40 -20.58
C LYS A 118 -8.23 -11.87 -20.93
N ALA A 119 -8.73 -12.67 -19.99
CA ALA A 119 -9.07 -14.07 -20.20
C ALA A 119 -10.50 -14.28 -20.75
N GLY A 120 -11.27 -13.22 -21.04
CA GLY A 120 -12.59 -13.27 -21.69
C GLY A 120 -13.78 -13.44 -20.75
N TYR A 121 -13.62 -13.19 -19.43
CA TYR A 121 -14.72 -13.36 -18.45
C TYR A 121 -15.66 -12.15 -18.31
N ARG A 122 -15.37 -11.01 -18.92
CA ARG A 122 -16.20 -9.79 -18.91
C ARG A 122 -16.67 -9.37 -17.51
N PRO A 123 -15.76 -9.14 -16.54
CA PRO A 123 -16.14 -8.89 -15.15
C PRO A 123 -16.96 -7.61 -14.98
N LEU A 124 -17.91 -7.62 -14.03
CA LEU A 124 -18.63 -6.43 -13.56
C LEU A 124 -18.00 -5.93 -12.26
N ILE A 125 -17.50 -4.70 -12.27
CA ILE A 125 -16.86 -4.06 -11.12
C ILE A 125 -17.86 -3.08 -10.48
N LEU A 126 -18.18 -3.31 -9.21
CA LEU A 126 -19.06 -2.46 -8.41
C LEU A 126 -18.21 -1.64 -7.43
N GLU A 127 -18.14 -0.32 -7.65
CA GLU A 127 -17.44 0.61 -6.79
C GLU A 127 -18.43 1.55 -6.10
N ARG A 128 -18.34 1.65 -4.75
CA ARG A 128 -19.21 2.52 -3.97
C ARG A 128 -18.97 4.00 -4.20
N GLY A 129 -17.71 4.38 -4.44
CA GLY A 129 -17.31 5.75 -4.67
C GLY A 129 -17.31 6.17 -6.13
N GLU A 130 -16.60 7.24 -6.40
CA GLU A 130 -16.52 7.89 -7.70
C GLU A 130 -15.30 7.42 -8.49
N GLU A 131 -15.29 7.75 -9.79
CA GLU A 131 -14.13 7.68 -10.67
C GLU A 131 -12.95 8.49 -10.11
N ALA A 132 -11.72 8.10 -10.43
CA ALA A 132 -10.53 8.62 -9.78
C ALA A 132 -10.39 10.16 -9.83
N HIS A 133 -10.59 10.78 -10.98
CA HIS A 133 -10.49 12.25 -11.11
C HIS A 133 -11.67 13.02 -10.50
N VAL A 134 -12.87 12.43 -10.44
CA VAL A 134 -14.04 13.02 -9.74
C VAL A 134 -13.83 12.90 -8.25
N ARG A 135 -13.43 11.73 -7.77
CA ARG A 135 -13.04 11.45 -6.39
C ARG A 135 -11.95 12.40 -5.88
N GLN A 136 -10.96 12.72 -6.72
CA GLN A 136 -9.91 13.68 -6.35
C GLN A 136 -10.53 15.03 -5.96
N LYS A 137 -11.47 15.55 -6.74
CA LYS A 137 -12.18 16.81 -6.45
C LYS A 137 -13.01 16.73 -5.17
N THR A 138 -13.69 15.60 -4.96
CA THR A 138 -14.46 15.33 -3.74
C THR A 138 -13.57 15.32 -2.50
N VAL A 139 -12.40 14.68 -2.57
CA VAL A 139 -11.41 14.65 -1.49
C VAL A 139 -10.79 16.02 -1.23
N GLU A 140 -10.43 16.76 -2.28
CA GLU A 140 -9.91 18.13 -2.14
C GLU A 140 -10.95 19.07 -1.52
N ASN A 141 -12.23 18.94 -1.90
CA ASN A 141 -13.32 19.69 -1.28
C ASN A 141 -13.50 19.31 0.20
N PHE A 142 -13.39 18.04 0.56
CA PHE A 142 -13.41 17.59 1.95
C PHE A 142 -12.28 18.23 2.76
N TRP A 143 -11.05 18.23 2.25
CA TRP A 143 -9.91 18.84 2.95
C TRP A 143 -10.04 20.36 3.10
N LYS A 144 -10.69 21.02 2.14
CA LYS A 144 -10.87 22.48 2.15
C LYS A 144 -12.07 22.96 2.99
N ASN A 145 -13.18 22.22 2.94
CA ASN A 145 -14.46 22.68 3.46
C ASN A 145 -15.04 21.78 4.57
N GLY A 146 -14.37 20.65 4.90
CA GLY A 146 -14.82 19.70 5.92
C GLY A 146 -16.06 18.86 5.51
N ILE A 147 -16.47 18.90 4.24
CA ILE A 147 -17.67 18.18 3.75
C ILE A 147 -17.26 16.76 3.37
N LEU A 148 -17.54 15.80 4.25
CA LEU A 148 -17.26 14.37 4.03
C LEU A 148 -18.36 13.71 3.20
N ASP A 149 -17.97 13.03 2.12
CA ASP A 149 -18.78 12.03 1.44
C ASP A 149 -18.44 10.63 2.01
N PRO A 150 -19.37 9.94 2.71
CA PRO A 150 -19.08 8.64 3.31
C PRO A 150 -18.78 7.52 2.30
N ASP A 151 -19.26 7.65 1.07
CA ASP A 151 -19.08 6.63 0.03
C ASP A 151 -17.99 6.99 -0.99
N SER A 152 -17.49 8.26 -1.03
CA SER A 152 -16.38 8.67 -1.90
C SER A 152 -15.43 9.61 -1.16
N ASN A 153 -14.25 9.11 -0.75
CA ASN A 153 -13.30 9.82 0.12
C ASN A 153 -11.89 9.24 -0.02
N VAL A 154 -10.99 9.49 0.94
CA VAL A 154 -9.63 8.95 0.93
C VAL A 154 -9.59 7.41 0.98
N GLN A 155 -10.61 6.76 1.51
CA GLN A 155 -10.68 5.30 1.66
C GLN A 155 -11.43 4.61 0.52
N PHE A 156 -12.47 5.24 -0.01
CA PHE A 156 -13.39 4.68 -0.99
C PHE A 156 -13.39 5.46 -2.31
N GLY A 157 -13.63 4.76 -3.39
CA GLY A 157 -13.58 5.22 -4.76
C GLY A 157 -12.50 4.53 -5.57
N GLU A 158 -12.47 4.78 -6.86
CA GLU A 158 -11.56 4.15 -7.82
C GLU A 158 -10.09 4.25 -7.39
N GLY A 159 -9.37 3.12 -7.46
CA GLY A 159 -8.00 2.99 -6.98
C GLY A 159 -7.86 2.71 -5.47
N GLY A 160 -8.98 2.78 -4.71
CA GLY A 160 -9.01 2.50 -3.27
C GLY A 160 -8.17 3.48 -2.44
N ALA A 161 -7.86 3.13 -1.18
CA ALA A 161 -7.05 3.96 -0.28
C ALA A 161 -5.61 4.19 -0.78
N GLY A 162 -5.11 3.34 -1.67
CA GLY A 162 -3.77 3.46 -2.26
C GLY A 162 -3.57 4.73 -3.07
N THR A 163 -4.61 5.25 -3.71
CA THR A 163 -4.54 6.45 -4.56
C THR A 163 -4.12 7.71 -3.79
N PHE A 164 -4.57 7.86 -2.53
CA PHE A 164 -4.21 8.98 -1.67
C PHE A 164 -3.20 8.57 -0.59
N SER A 165 -2.12 7.90 -1.00
CA SER A 165 -1.04 7.44 -0.12
C SER A 165 0.34 7.88 -0.65
N ASP A 166 1.43 7.43 -0.01
CA ASP A 166 2.77 7.59 -0.59
C ASP A 166 3.00 6.66 -1.81
N GLY A 167 2.06 5.79 -2.12
CA GLY A 167 2.14 4.93 -3.29
C GLY A 167 3.32 3.97 -3.31
N LYS A 168 3.76 3.48 -2.16
CA LYS A 168 4.83 2.49 -2.06
C LYS A 168 4.45 1.19 -2.74
N LEU A 169 5.33 0.72 -3.62
CA LEU A 169 5.13 -0.51 -4.39
C LEU A 169 5.98 -1.69 -3.92
N ASN A 170 6.83 -1.49 -2.93
CA ASN A 170 7.63 -2.58 -2.38
C ASN A 170 6.79 -3.49 -1.46
N THR A 171 7.00 -4.80 -1.59
CA THR A 171 6.35 -5.81 -0.75
C THR A 171 7.39 -6.79 -0.21
N LEU A 172 7.09 -7.36 0.97
CA LEU A 172 7.87 -8.45 1.56
C LEU A 172 7.26 -9.84 1.23
N VAL A 173 6.16 -9.89 0.51
CA VAL A 173 5.52 -11.14 0.10
C VAL A 173 6.45 -11.86 -0.86
N LYS A 174 6.79 -13.13 -0.52
CA LYS A 174 7.55 -14.00 -1.42
C LYS A 174 6.69 -14.38 -2.61
N ASP A 175 7.21 -14.18 -3.80
CA ASP A 175 6.49 -14.40 -5.05
C ASP A 175 7.27 -15.32 -6.01
N PRO A 176 7.14 -16.63 -5.87
CA PRO A 176 7.79 -17.58 -6.76
C PRO A 176 7.18 -17.58 -8.18
N SER A 177 5.97 -17.08 -8.35
CA SER A 177 5.22 -17.10 -9.62
C SER A 177 5.45 -15.88 -10.50
N GLY A 178 6.03 -14.79 -9.98
CA GLY A 178 6.34 -13.58 -10.76
C GLY A 178 5.21 -12.54 -10.83
N ARG A 179 4.15 -12.66 -10.01
CA ARG A 179 3.04 -11.69 -9.97
C ARG A 179 3.49 -10.29 -9.58
N ASN A 180 4.48 -10.18 -8.68
CA ASN A 180 5.02 -8.86 -8.29
C ASN A 180 5.59 -8.11 -9.50
N HIS A 181 6.44 -8.79 -10.28
CA HIS A 181 7.01 -8.18 -11.50
C HIS A 181 5.93 -7.84 -12.52
N GLU A 182 4.91 -8.69 -12.64
CA GLU A 182 3.78 -8.46 -13.54
C GLU A 182 2.95 -7.23 -13.11
N VAL A 183 2.71 -7.04 -11.81
CA VAL A 183 2.04 -5.82 -11.29
C VAL A 183 2.82 -4.56 -11.67
N LEU A 184 4.13 -4.53 -11.42
CA LEU A 184 4.96 -3.37 -11.76
C LEU A 184 4.98 -3.10 -13.27
N LYS A 185 5.06 -4.16 -14.07
CA LYS A 185 5.00 -4.09 -15.54
C LYS A 185 3.67 -3.50 -16.02
N ARG A 186 2.54 -3.90 -15.43
CA ARG A 186 1.22 -3.34 -15.77
C ARG A 186 1.16 -1.84 -15.42
N PHE A 187 1.65 -1.44 -14.26
CA PHE A 187 1.70 -0.02 -13.92
C PHE A 187 2.53 0.78 -14.93
N VAL A 188 3.70 0.28 -15.35
CA VAL A 188 4.51 0.96 -16.38
C VAL A 188 3.75 1.04 -17.72
N GLN A 189 3.07 -0.01 -18.13
CA GLN A 189 2.27 0.00 -19.36
C GLN A 189 1.08 0.96 -19.27
N ALA A 190 0.55 1.18 -18.06
CA ALA A 190 -0.50 2.15 -17.79
C ALA A 190 0.02 3.59 -17.54
N GLY A 191 1.31 3.85 -17.81
CA GLY A 191 1.89 5.21 -17.77
C GLY A 191 2.74 5.53 -16.55
N ALA A 192 3.02 4.58 -15.67
CA ALA A 192 3.96 4.79 -14.58
C ALA A 192 5.42 4.87 -15.07
N PRO A 193 6.32 5.58 -14.36
CA PRO A 193 7.74 5.63 -14.69
C PRO A 193 8.37 4.23 -14.71
N SER A 194 9.21 3.94 -15.73
CA SER A 194 9.83 2.62 -15.95
C SER A 194 10.74 2.18 -14.80
N GLU A 195 11.28 3.13 -14.05
CA GLU A 195 12.21 2.92 -12.93
C GLU A 195 11.60 2.13 -11.79
N ILE A 196 10.28 2.12 -11.63
CA ILE A 196 9.60 1.35 -10.59
C ILE A 196 9.87 -0.15 -10.68
N ILE A 197 10.22 -0.66 -11.88
CA ILE A 197 10.51 -2.09 -12.09
C ILE A 197 11.79 -2.51 -11.35
N TYR A 198 12.78 -1.63 -11.25
CA TYR A 198 14.09 -1.98 -10.71
C TYR A 198 14.49 -1.22 -9.45
N GLN A 199 13.85 -0.11 -9.10
CA GLN A 199 14.12 0.59 -7.85
C GLN A 199 13.78 -0.27 -6.64
N GLN A 200 14.66 -0.28 -5.63
CA GLN A 200 14.42 -1.04 -4.40
C GLN A 200 13.25 -0.49 -3.56
N LYS A 201 12.99 0.80 -3.66
CA LYS A 201 11.89 1.49 -2.95
C LYS A 201 11.05 2.25 -3.99
N PRO A 202 10.37 1.54 -4.92
CA PRO A 202 9.56 2.19 -5.93
C PRO A 202 8.32 2.82 -5.30
N HIS A 203 7.93 3.98 -5.84
CA HIS A 203 6.70 4.64 -5.45
C HIS A 203 6.02 5.30 -6.64
N LEU A 204 4.72 5.52 -6.52
CA LEU A 204 3.91 6.30 -7.44
C LEU A 204 3.12 7.33 -6.63
N GLY A 205 3.42 8.61 -6.83
CA GLY A 205 2.69 9.68 -6.17
C GLY A 205 1.20 9.69 -6.55
N THR A 206 0.38 10.30 -5.72
CA THR A 206 -1.06 10.42 -5.95
C THR A 206 -1.38 11.01 -7.33
N ASP A 207 -0.62 11.99 -7.77
CA ASP A 207 -0.72 12.66 -9.07
C ASP A 207 -0.47 11.73 -10.26
N VAL A 208 0.34 10.70 -10.11
CA VAL A 208 0.59 9.68 -11.15
C VAL A 208 -0.41 8.54 -11.05
N LEU A 209 -0.74 8.09 -9.83
CA LEU A 209 -1.63 6.94 -9.61
C LEU A 209 -3.04 7.15 -10.17
N VAL A 210 -3.59 8.36 -10.12
CA VAL A 210 -4.90 8.68 -10.71
C VAL A 210 -4.93 8.29 -12.18
N GLY A 211 -3.98 8.77 -13.00
CA GLY A 211 -3.93 8.45 -14.42
C GLY A 211 -3.66 6.96 -14.72
N VAL A 212 -2.82 6.32 -13.92
CA VAL A 212 -2.54 4.88 -14.05
C VAL A 212 -3.78 4.03 -13.82
N VAL A 213 -4.57 4.37 -12.79
CA VAL A 213 -5.79 3.64 -12.44
C VAL A 213 -6.86 3.81 -13.53
N GLU A 214 -7.04 5.03 -14.06
CA GLU A 214 -7.97 5.31 -15.17
C GLU A 214 -7.57 4.56 -16.43
N THR A 215 -6.27 4.49 -16.76
CA THR A 215 -5.79 3.71 -17.91
C THR A 215 -6.12 2.22 -17.74
N LEU A 216 -5.89 1.65 -16.55
CA LEU A 216 -6.23 0.25 -16.29
C LEU A 216 -7.74 -0.01 -16.39
N ARG A 217 -8.59 0.93 -15.95
CA ARG A 217 -10.03 0.84 -16.13
C ARG A 217 -10.40 0.80 -17.61
N HIS A 218 -9.91 1.73 -18.42
CA HIS A 218 -10.20 1.76 -19.85
C HIS A 218 -9.75 0.47 -20.55
N GLU A 219 -8.57 -0.07 -20.21
CA GLU A 219 -8.13 -1.37 -20.74
C GLU A 219 -9.12 -2.51 -20.38
N ILE A 220 -9.65 -2.53 -19.14
CA ILE A 220 -10.64 -3.52 -18.71
C ILE A 220 -11.94 -3.36 -19.50
N GLU A 221 -12.40 -2.13 -19.70
CA GLU A 221 -13.61 -1.82 -20.48
C GLU A 221 -13.45 -2.21 -21.96
N GLU A 222 -12.31 -1.92 -22.57
CA GLU A 222 -11.99 -2.35 -23.94
C GLU A 222 -11.96 -3.88 -24.10
N MET A 223 -11.59 -4.61 -23.04
CA MET A 223 -11.64 -6.09 -23.01
C MET A 223 -13.02 -6.64 -22.65
N GLY A 224 -14.05 -5.79 -22.51
CA GLY A 224 -15.45 -6.17 -22.27
C GLY A 224 -15.84 -6.27 -20.80
N GLY A 225 -15.03 -5.75 -19.88
CA GLY A 225 -15.44 -5.52 -18.48
C GLY A 225 -16.33 -4.29 -18.36
N GLU A 226 -17.03 -4.16 -17.23
CA GLU A 226 -17.94 -3.05 -16.95
C GLU A 226 -17.67 -2.48 -15.57
N PHE A 227 -17.60 -1.15 -15.44
CA PHE A 227 -17.52 -0.45 -14.13
C PHE A 227 -18.85 0.24 -13.83
N GLN A 228 -19.34 0.05 -12.61
CA GLN A 228 -20.48 0.79 -12.06
C GLN A 228 -20.01 1.52 -10.80
N PHE A 229 -19.87 2.84 -10.92
CA PHE A 229 -19.57 3.72 -9.80
C PHE A 229 -20.83 4.08 -9.01
N ARG A 230 -20.67 4.58 -7.78
CA ARG A 230 -21.78 4.85 -6.87
C ARG A 230 -22.69 3.63 -6.68
N SER A 231 -22.08 2.44 -6.71
CA SER A 231 -22.74 1.14 -6.66
C SER A 231 -22.24 0.32 -5.49
N LYS A 232 -22.82 0.59 -4.34
CA LYS A 232 -22.49 -0.06 -3.07
C LYS A 232 -23.21 -1.39 -2.95
N VAL A 233 -22.47 -2.47 -2.73
CA VAL A 233 -23.06 -3.77 -2.39
C VAL A 233 -23.59 -3.73 -0.96
N THR A 234 -24.91 -3.92 -0.80
CA THR A 234 -25.61 -3.80 0.47
C THR A 234 -26.07 -5.14 1.04
N ASP A 235 -26.22 -6.16 0.20
CA ASP A 235 -26.59 -7.50 0.65
C ASP A 235 -26.15 -8.62 -0.32
N LEU A 236 -26.08 -9.86 0.20
CA LEU A 236 -25.75 -11.08 -0.53
C LEU A 236 -26.82 -12.14 -0.25
N PHE A 237 -27.27 -12.85 -1.29
CA PHE A 237 -28.29 -13.88 -1.17
C PHE A 237 -27.75 -15.24 -1.55
N PHE A 238 -27.98 -16.21 -0.68
CA PHE A 238 -27.48 -17.58 -0.81
C PHE A 238 -28.63 -18.58 -0.85
N GLU A 239 -28.47 -19.63 -1.65
CA GLU A 239 -29.32 -20.81 -1.63
C GLU A 239 -28.42 -22.05 -1.63
N ASN A 240 -28.66 -23.01 -0.73
CA ASN A 240 -27.84 -24.20 -0.55
C ASN A 240 -26.33 -23.90 -0.44
N SER A 241 -25.97 -22.88 0.33
CA SER A 241 -24.60 -22.39 0.52
C SER A 241 -23.91 -21.88 -0.76
N GLN A 242 -24.65 -21.58 -1.81
CA GLN A 242 -24.16 -21.00 -3.06
C GLN A 242 -24.66 -19.57 -3.23
N LEU A 243 -23.83 -18.68 -3.73
CA LEU A 243 -24.24 -17.32 -4.10
C LEU A 243 -25.25 -17.37 -5.25
N LYS A 244 -26.33 -16.58 -5.15
CA LYS A 244 -27.38 -16.45 -6.17
C LYS A 244 -27.55 -15.03 -6.66
N GLU A 245 -27.60 -14.06 -5.73
CA GLU A 245 -27.85 -12.66 -6.06
C GLU A 245 -27.01 -11.72 -5.18
N ILE A 246 -26.77 -10.54 -5.69
CA ILE A 246 -26.13 -9.41 -5.00
C ILE A 246 -27.06 -8.23 -5.04
N GLU A 247 -27.23 -7.54 -3.90
CA GLU A 247 -28.02 -6.31 -3.82
C GLU A 247 -27.10 -5.08 -3.88
N ILE A 248 -27.51 -4.10 -4.67
CA ILE A 248 -26.81 -2.84 -4.89
C ILE A 248 -27.68 -1.70 -4.37
N ASN A 249 -27.12 -0.84 -3.52
CA ASN A 249 -27.72 0.36 -2.94
C ASN A 249 -29.05 0.10 -2.19
N GLY A 250 -29.32 -1.14 -1.74
CA GLY A 250 -30.58 -1.50 -1.08
C GLY A 250 -31.80 -1.58 -2.02
N GLU A 251 -31.61 -1.52 -3.32
CA GLU A 251 -32.69 -1.39 -4.30
C GLU A 251 -32.63 -2.44 -5.40
N LYS A 252 -31.48 -2.57 -6.07
CA LYS A 252 -31.32 -3.40 -7.26
C LYS A 252 -30.66 -4.73 -6.91
N ARG A 253 -31.27 -5.84 -7.33
CA ARG A 253 -30.66 -7.17 -7.27
C ARG A 253 -30.21 -7.63 -8.64
N ILE A 254 -29.03 -8.23 -8.68
CA ILE A 254 -28.46 -8.85 -9.88
C ILE A 254 -28.10 -10.30 -9.58
N PRO A 255 -28.29 -11.22 -10.53
CA PRO A 255 -27.84 -12.59 -10.37
C PRO A 255 -26.31 -12.65 -10.39
N ALA A 256 -25.75 -13.50 -9.55
CA ALA A 256 -24.31 -13.69 -9.46
C ALA A 256 -23.96 -15.13 -9.07
N GLN A 257 -22.93 -15.68 -9.69
CA GLN A 257 -22.36 -17.00 -9.36
C GLN A 257 -20.98 -16.86 -8.74
N VAL A 258 -20.25 -15.79 -9.08
CA VAL A 258 -18.93 -15.44 -8.55
C VAL A 258 -18.95 -14.01 -8.05
N CYS A 259 -18.52 -13.81 -6.81
CA CYS A 259 -18.34 -12.50 -6.18
C CYS A 259 -16.97 -12.41 -5.51
N VAL A 260 -16.13 -11.51 -5.99
CA VAL A 260 -14.82 -11.21 -5.40
C VAL A 260 -14.97 -10.05 -4.42
N LEU A 261 -14.71 -10.30 -3.13
CA LEU A 261 -14.82 -9.30 -2.07
C LEU A 261 -13.50 -8.53 -1.91
N ALA A 262 -13.29 -7.51 -2.74
CA ALA A 262 -12.10 -6.64 -2.74
C ALA A 262 -12.37 -5.27 -2.07
N VAL A 263 -13.17 -5.27 -0.99
CA VAL A 263 -13.81 -4.10 -0.36
C VAL A 263 -12.86 -3.12 0.34
N GLY A 264 -11.58 -3.49 0.56
CA GLY A 264 -10.61 -2.69 1.33
C GLY A 264 -10.82 -2.77 2.84
N HIS A 265 -9.84 -2.27 3.61
CA HIS A 265 -9.81 -2.41 5.07
C HIS A 265 -10.78 -1.50 5.83
N SER A 266 -11.37 -0.51 5.17
CA SER A 266 -12.25 0.50 5.79
C SER A 266 -13.75 0.24 5.59
N ALA A 267 -14.14 -0.82 4.87
CA ALA A 267 -15.52 -1.14 4.54
C ALA A 267 -16.27 -1.82 5.71
N ARG A 268 -16.39 -1.10 6.84
CA ARG A 268 -16.92 -1.62 8.11
C ARG A 268 -18.39 -2.03 8.05
N ASP A 269 -19.17 -1.34 7.23
CA ASP A 269 -20.55 -1.70 6.91
C ASP A 269 -20.64 -3.03 6.14
N SER A 270 -19.73 -3.24 5.18
CA SER A 270 -19.62 -4.52 4.48
C SER A 270 -19.20 -5.65 5.43
N PHE A 271 -18.25 -5.43 6.34
CA PHE A 271 -17.89 -6.44 7.34
C PHE A 271 -19.08 -6.80 8.25
N SER A 272 -19.87 -5.81 8.67
CA SER A 272 -21.09 -6.07 9.46
C SER A 272 -22.14 -6.85 8.67
N MET A 273 -22.27 -6.60 7.37
CA MET A 273 -23.15 -7.37 6.49
C MET A 273 -22.64 -8.80 6.33
N PHE A 274 -21.33 -9.00 6.11
CA PHE A 274 -20.74 -10.33 5.99
C PHE A 274 -20.94 -11.18 7.25
N GLU A 275 -20.75 -10.58 8.44
CA GLU A 275 -21.02 -11.26 9.71
C GLU A 275 -22.48 -11.71 9.82
N LYS A 276 -23.43 -10.80 9.54
CA LYS A 276 -24.87 -11.12 9.55
C LYS A 276 -25.27 -12.21 8.57
N LYS A 277 -24.57 -12.32 7.44
CA LYS A 277 -24.78 -13.39 6.44
C LYS A 277 -24.08 -14.70 6.78
N GLY A 278 -23.32 -14.75 7.87
CA GLY A 278 -22.59 -15.94 8.29
C GLY A 278 -21.34 -16.25 7.45
N ILE A 279 -20.80 -15.25 6.74
CA ILE A 279 -19.46 -15.39 6.14
C ILE A 279 -18.46 -15.43 7.28
N TYR A 280 -17.65 -16.50 7.31
CA TYR A 280 -16.76 -16.74 8.44
C TYR A 280 -15.60 -15.76 8.45
N MET A 281 -15.47 -15.04 9.58
CA MET A 281 -14.43 -14.05 9.83
C MET A 281 -13.76 -14.25 11.18
N GLU A 282 -12.51 -13.84 11.27
CA GLU A 282 -11.72 -13.86 12.51
C GLU A 282 -11.20 -12.45 12.83
N PRO A 283 -11.12 -12.10 14.14
CA PRO A 283 -10.45 -10.87 14.55
C PRO A 283 -8.95 -10.95 14.20
N LYS A 284 -8.38 -9.86 13.73
CA LYS A 284 -6.99 -9.80 13.30
C LYS A 284 -6.23 -8.71 14.04
N SER A 285 -5.02 -9.03 14.53
CA SER A 285 -4.11 -8.05 15.09
C SER A 285 -3.72 -7.00 14.04
N PHE A 286 -3.56 -5.75 14.48
CA PHE A 286 -3.12 -4.63 13.66
C PHE A 286 -2.26 -3.67 14.50
N ALA A 287 -2.14 -2.40 14.14
CA ALA A 287 -1.44 -1.42 14.92
C ALA A 287 -2.14 -0.06 14.84
N VAL A 288 -2.00 0.75 15.88
CA VAL A 288 -2.59 2.08 15.98
C VAL A 288 -1.57 3.07 16.52
N GLY A 289 -1.72 4.35 16.21
CA GLY A 289 -0.82 5.37 16.72
C GLY A 289 -1.06 6.74 16.12
N VAL A 290 0.01 7.48 15.91
CA VAL A 290 0.01 8.87 15.45
C VAL A 290 0.76 9.02 14.13
N ARG A 291 0.50 10.09 13.39
CA ARG A 291 1.43 10.64 12.40
C ARG A 291 2.38 11.60 13.07
N MET A 292 3.66 11.45 12.81
CA MET A 292 4.70 12.33 13.32
C MET A 292 5.44 13.00 12.18
N GLU A 293 5.56 14.33 12.26
CA GLU A 293 6.18 15.18 11.25
C GLU A 293 7.51 15.75 11.74
N HIS A 294 8.47 15.79 10.82
CA HIS A 294 9.78 16.41 10.98
C HIS A 294 10.15 17.19 9.73
N PRO A 295 10.97 18.24 9.79
CA PRO A 295 11.55 18.84 8.60
C PRO A 295 12.27 17.79 7.75
N GLN A 296 11.98 17.72 6.44
CA GLN A 296 12.63 16.76 5.55
C GLN A 296 14.15 16.98 5.49
N SER A 297 14.62 18.23 5.53
CA SER A 297 16.03 18.58 5.56
C SER A 297 16.77 17.96 6.76
N MET A 298 16.14 17.95 7.95
CA MET A 298 16.69 17.28 9.13
C MET A 298 16.85 15.76 8.91
N ILE A 299 15.86 15.12 8.31
CA ILE A 299 15.92 13.68 8.00
C ILE A 299 16.99 13.40 6.95
N ASN A 300 17.11 14.24 5.91
CA ASN A 300 18.16 14.13 4.90
C ASN A 300 19.55 14.25 5.55
N LEU A 301 19.77 15.27 6.38
CA LEU A 301 21.02 15.49 7.09
C LEU A 301 21.37 14.30 7.99
N ALA A 302 20.39 13.78 8.72
CA ALA A 302 20.60 12.64 9.61
C ALA A 302 20.99 11.36 8.85
N LEU A 303 20.42 11.11 7.68
CA LEU A 303 20.60 9.86 6.92
C LEU A 303 21.66 9.97 5.82
N TYR A 304 21.73 11.10 5.13
CA TYR A 304 22.63 11.31 3.99
C TYR A 304 23.88 12.15 4.35
N GLY A 305 23.84 12.91 5.46
CA GLY A 305 24.91 13.84 5.85
C GLY A 305 24.84 15.20 5.16
N GLU A 306 23.78 15.47 4.42
CA GLU A 306 23.49 16.73 3.72
C GLU A 306 21.98 16.97 3.70
N GLU A 307 21.57 18.23 3.68
CA GLU A 307 20.16 18.61 3.78
C GLU A 307 19.41 18.40 2.48
N GLU A 308 20.09 18.60 1.34
CA GLU A 308 19.51 18.46 0.00
C GLU A 308 20.49 17.75 -0.93
N ASN A 309 19.97 16.88 -1.80
CA ASN A 309 20.71 16.27 -2.90
C ASN A 309 19.71 15.77 -3.95
N GLU A 310 19.69 16.44 -5.11
CA GLU A 310 18.76 16.12 -6.21
C GLU A 310 18.83 14.66 -6.68
N LYS A 311 20.02 14.03 -6.63
CA LYS A 311 20.22 12.64 -7.10
C LYS A 311 19.72 11.59 -6.10
N LEU A 312 19.62 11.96 -4.83
CA LEU A 312 19.18 11.05 -3.77
C LEU A 312 17.69 11.19 -3.46
N GLY A 313 17.14 12.38 -3.77
CA GLY A 313 15.77 12.73 -3.39
C GLY A 313 15.56 12.77 -1.87
N ALA A 314 14.32 12.79 -1.46
CA ALA A 314 13.95 12.85 -0.05
C ALA A 314 14.27 11.55 0.69
N ALA A 315 15.01 11.65 1.80
CA ALA A 315 15.43 10.51 2.60
C ALA A 315 14.25 9.83 3.30
N ALA A 316 14.24 8.50 3.28
CA ALA A 316 13.23 7.67 3.91
C ALA A 316 13.85 6.75 4.96
N TYR A 317 13.17 6.60 6.11
CA TYR A 317 13.59 5.75 7.21
C TYR A 317 12.61 4.62 7.53
N LYS A 318 13.12 3.62 8.22
CA LYS A 318 12.34 2.59 8.89
C LYS A 318 12.98 2.30 10.24
N VAL A 319 12.24 2.52 11.32
CA VAL A 319 12.69 2.31 12.69
C VAL A 319 11.70 1.45 13.45
N THR A 320 12.22 0.66 14.38
CA THR A 320 11.44 -0.24 15.24
C THR A 320 12.02 -0.23 16.65
N HIS A 321 11.17 -0.43 17.64
CA HIS A 321 11.54 -0.60 19.04
C HIS A 321 10.60 -1.59 19.71
N THR A 322 11.09 -2.33 20.68
CA THR A 322 10.27 -3.14 21.57
C THR A 322 10.27 -2.46 22.94
N CYS A 323 9.10 -2.03 23.38
CA CYS A 323 8.91 -1.31 24.62
C CYS A 323 9.08 -2.21 25.85
N GLU A 324 9.30 -1.60 27.02
CA GLU A 324 9.43 -2.31 28.32
C GLU A 324 8.19 -3.16 28.63
N ASN A 325 6.99 -2.72 28.22
CA ASN A 325 5.74 -3.47 28.33
C ASN A 325 5.58 -4.61 27.30
N GLY A 326 6.60 -4.86 26.47
CA GLY A 326 6.61 -5.91 25.44
C GLY A 326 5.94 -5.53 24.13
N ARG A 327 5.31 -4.36 24.00
CA ARG A 327 4.69 -3.91 22.75
C ARG A 327 5.73 -3.48 21.72
N GLY A 328 5.50 -3.85 20.47
CA GLY A 328 6.29 -3.34 19.35
C GLY A 328 5.83 -1.95 18.94
N VAL A 329 6.77 -1.00 18.81
CA VAL A 329 6.54 0.32 18.19
C VAL A 329 7.40 0.43 16.94
N TYR A 330 6.82 0.93 15.86
CA TYR A 330 7.56 1.04 14.60
C TYR A 330 7.02 2.16 13.69
N SER A 331 7.92 2.67 12.84
CA SER A 331 7.50 3.57 11.76
C SER A 331 6.82 2.77 10.65
N PHE A 332 5.69 3.27 10.18
CA PHE A 332 4.91 2.66 9.11
C PHE A 332 4.52 3.71 8.08
N CYS A 333 4.40 3.31 6.82
CA CYS A 333 4.01 4.20 5.72
C CYS A 333 4.66 5.59 5.81
N MET A 334 6.01 5.62 6.01
CA MET A 334 6.78 6.85 6.05
C MET A 334 6.72 7.54 4.68
N CYS A 335 6.33 8.80 4.65
CA CYS A 335 6.14 9.65 3.47
C CYS A 335 7.21 10.73 3.44
N PRO A 336 8.32 10.52 2.69
CA PRO A 336 9.33 11.56 2.51
C PRO A 336 8.74 12.73 1.73
N GLY A 337 9.05 13.97 2.14
CA GLY A 337 8.52 15.16 1.46
C GLY A 337 7.02 15.07 1.18
N GLY A 338 6.24 14.61 2.16
CA GLY A 338 4.83 14.32 2.02
C GLY A 338 3.93 15.11 2.96
N TYR A 339 2.66 14.73 2.97
CA TYR A 339 1.61 15.38 3.74
C TYR A 339 0.94 14.38 4.67
N VAL A 340 0.53 14.82 5.85
CA VAL A 340 -0.50 14.16 6.62
C VAL A 340 -1.86 14.53 6.00
N VAL A 341 -2.79 13.60 5.94
CA VAL A 341 -4.11 13.86 5.37
C VAL A 341 -5.22 13.43 6.34
N ASN A 342 -6.29 14.22 6.39
CA ASN A 342 -7.52 13.76 7.00
C ASN A 342 -8.12 12.66 6.10
N ALA A 343 -8.11 11.43 6.61
CA ALA A 343 -8.53 10.20 5.92
C ALA A 343 -9.83 9.61 6.49
N SER A 344 -10.65 10.44 7.10
CA SER A 344 -11.96 10.07 7.64
C SER A 344 -12.88 9.51 6.54
N SER A 345 -13.72 8.57 6.90
CA SER A 345 -14.75 7.99 6.02
C SER A 345 -16.09 7.75 6.71
N GLU A 346 -16.19 8.05 7.99
CA GLU A 346 -17.44 7.98 8.78
C GLU A 346 -17.66 9.31 9.48
N PRO A 347 -18.90 9.83 9.59
CA PRO A 347 -19.21 11.05 10.32
C PRO A 347 -18.78 10.96 11.79
N GLU A 348 -18.27 12.05 12.36
CA GLU A 348 -17.81 12.15 13.74
C GLU A 348 -16.69 11.16 14.13
N MET A 349 -15.99 10.62 13.12
CA MET A 349 -14.83 9.74 13.27
C MET A 349 -13.66 10.37 12.54
N LEU A 350 -12.54 10.59 13.23
CA LEU A 350 -11.38 11.21 12.62
C LEU A 350 -10.21 10.24 12.54
N ALA A 351 -9.76 10.00 11.32
CA ALA A 351 -8.56 9.22 11.04
C ALA A 351 -7.58 10.06 10.21
N VAL A 352 -6.28 9.86 10.42
CA VAL A 352 -5.23 10.44 9.59
C VAL A 352 -4.46 9.35 8.85
N ASN A 353 -3.88 9.73 7.71
CA ASN A 353 -2.94 8.91 6.94
C ASN A 353 -1.85 9.82 6.37
N GLY A 354 -0.92 9.27 5.60
CA GLY A 354 0.09 10.04 4.90
C GLY A 354 0.02 9.83 3.40
N MET A 355 0.31 10.89 2.64
CA MET A 355 0.44 10.82 1.19
C MET A 355 1.66 11.61 0.70
N SER A 356 2.09 11.33 -0.51
CA SER A 356 3.08 12.13 -1.24
C SER A 356 2.68 12.29 -2.69
N TYR A 357 3.08 13.42 -3.27
CA TYR A 357 3.16 13.54 -4.73
C TYR A 357 4.42 12.86 -5.28
N GLN A 358 4.50 12.70 -6.58
CA GLN A 358 5.64 12.04 -7.24
C GLN A 358 6.97 12.73 -6.91
N ALA A 359 6.99 14.05 -6.84
CA ALA A 359 8.19 14.84 -6.55
C ALA A 359 8.70 14.68 -5.11
N ARG A 360 7.83 14.35 -4.13
CA ARG A 360 8.19 14.27 -2.70
C ARG A 360 8.90 15.53 -2.19
N ASP A 361 8.38 16.69 -2.54
CA ASP A 361 8.97 18.01 -2.36
C ASP A 361 8.31 18.87 -1.27
N SER A 362 7.41 18.27 -0.46
CA SER A 362 6.89 18.96 0.72
C SER A 362 8.01 19.16 1.75
N ARG A 363 7.92 20.23 2.53
CA ARG A 363 8.93 20.60 3.54
C ARG A 363 9.09 19.57 4.67
N ASN A 364 8.08 18.73 4.93
CA ASN A 364 8.11 17.74 6.00
C ASN A 364 8.21 16.31 5.49
N ALA A 365 8.95 15.51 6.22
CA ALA A 365 8.82 14.05 6.26
C ALA A 365 7.74 13.70 7.30
N ASN A 366 6.88 12.75 7.03
CA ASN A 366 5.99 12.21 8.05
C ASN A 366 5.96 10.68 8.04
N SER A 367 5.68 10.07 9.17
CA SER A 367 5.40 8.63 9.26
C SER A 367 4.38 8.34 10.34
N ALA A 368 3.61 7.27 10.14
CA ALA A 368 2.90 6.67 11.25
C ALA A 368 3.92 6.09 12.26
N LEU A 369 3.73 6.39 13.53
CA LEU A 369 4.35 5.71 14.66
C LEU A 369 3.28 4.91 15.34
N ILE A 370 3.33 3.59 15.18
CA ILE A 370 2.25 2.70 15.52
C ILE A 370 2.68 1.62 16.49
N VAL A 371 1.77 1.31 17.40
CA VAL A 371 1.89 0.30 18.45
C VAL A 371 1.06 -0.90 18.08
N SER A 372 1.62 -2.10 18.17
CA SER A 372 0.90 -3.34 17.91
C SER A 372 -0.23 -3.55 18.92
N VAL A 373 -1.41 -3.91 18.40
CA VAL A 373 -2.58 -4.31 19.16
C VAL A 373 -3.10 -5.67 18.71
N THR A 374 -3.70 -6.39 19.64
CA THR A 374 -4.21 -7.76 19.46
C THR A 374 -5.68 -7.83 19.85
N PRO A 375 -6.40 -8.91 19.58
CA PRO A 375 -7.77 -9.07 20.03
C PRO A 375 -7.98 -8.90 21.54
N ALA A 376 -6.96 -9.11 22.38
CA ALA A 376 -7.01 -8.86 23.81
C ALA A 376 -7.13 -7.36 24.19
N ASP A 377 -6.82 -6.46 23.27
CA ASP A 377 -6.93 -5.01 23.46
C ASP A 377 -8.30 -4.47 23.00
N PHE A 378 -9.14 -5.29 22.38
CA PHE A 378 -10.39 -4.83 21.79
C PHE A 378 -11.51 -4.75 22.84
N PRO A 379 -12.38 -3.73 22.79
CA PRO A 379 -13.44 -3.55 23.77
C PRO A 379 -14.56 -4.59 23.66
N GLU A 380 -14.65 -5.28 22.53
CA GLU A 380 -15.69 -6.26 22.21
C GLU A 380 -15.05 -7.53 21.68
N GLU A 381 -15.63 -8.68 22.05
CA GLU A 381 -15.26 -9.97 21.48
C GLU A 381 -15.84 -10.15 20.07
N GLY A 382 -15.32 -11.15 19.35
CA GLY A 382 -15.79 -11.49 18.00
C GLY A 382 -15.02 -10.83 16.87
N PRO A 383 -15.40 -11.11 15.61
CA PRO A 383 -14.61 -10.69 14.44
C PRO A 383 -14.56 -9.17 14.25
N LEU A 384 -15.56 -8.43 14.74
CA LEU A 384 -15.65 -6.98 14.61
C LEU A 384 -15.08 -6.19 15.80
N GLY A 385 -14.54 -6.85 16.84
CA GLY A 385 -13.96 -6.17 18.00
C GLY A 385 -12.87 -5.16 17.63
N GLY A 386 -12.04 -5.48 16.61
CA GLY A 386 -11.04 -4.53 16.09
C GLY A 386 -11.66 -3.32 15.41
N VAL A 387 -12.80 -3.46 14.75
CA VAL A 387 -13.56 -2.33 14.16
C VAL A 387 -14.09 -1.42 15.27
N ALA A 388 -14.65 -2.00 16.34
CA ALA A 388 -15.12 -1.24 17.50
C ALA A 388 -13.96 -0.46 18.17
N PHE A 389 -12.79 -1.10 18.30
CA PHE A 389 -11.59 -0.45 18.81
C PHE A 389 -11.13 0.74 17.94
N GLN A 390 -11.05 0.57 16.62
CA GLN A 390 -10.71 1.66 15.71
C GLN A 390 -11.70 2.83 15.84
N ARG A 391 -13.01 2.56 15.87
CA ARG A 391 -14.04 3.59 16.02
C ARG A 391 -13.94 4.33 17.35
N SER A 392 -13.59 3.65 18.45
CA SER A 392 -13.40 4.31 19.75
C SER A 392 -12.28 5.34 19.70
N LEU A 393 -11.14 5.01 19.08
CA LEU A 393 -10.01 5.92 18.91
C LEU A 393 -10.33 7.07 17.93
N GLU A 394 -10.99 6.78 16.81
CA GLU A 394 -11.38 7.79 15.82
C GLU A 394 -12.38 8.80 16.39
N ARG A 395 -13.34 8.35 17.23
CA ARG A 395 -14.26 9.23 17.95
C ARG A 395 -13.54 10.07 19.00
N ALA A 396 -12.56 9.50 19.70
CA ALA A 396 -11.73 10.26 20.65
C ALA A 396 -10.91 11.33 19.92
N ALA A 397 -10.34 11.02 18.76
CA ALA A 397 -9.59 11.97 17.93
C ALA A 397 -10.50 13.10 17.41
N TRP A 398 -11.71 12.76 16.96
CA TRP A 398 -12.69 13.75 16.51
C TRP A 398 -13.04 14.75 17.64
N LYS A 399 -13.23 14.25 18.85
CA LYS A 399 -13.50 15.09 20.05
C LYS A 399 -12.28 15.95 20.42
N ALA A 400 -11.06 15.36 20.43
CA ALA A 400 -9.83 16.07 20.77
C ALA A 400 -9.53 17.23 19.83
N GLY A 401 -9.92 17.12 18.55
CA GLY A 401 -9.77 18.15 17.52
C GLY A 401 -11.01 19.01 17.28
N ASN A 402 -12.11 18.76 17.99
CA ASN A 402 -13.41 19.41 17.73
C ASN A 402 -13.79 19.33 16.22
N GLY A 403 -13.69 18.11 15.65
CA GLY A 403 -13.97 17.84 14.24
C GLY A 403 -12.81 18.11 13.28
N LYS A 404 -11.71 18.70 13.74
CA LYS A 404 -10.49 18.97 12.99
C LYS A 404 -9.38 18.01 13.40
N VAL A 405 -8.31 17.91 12.61
CA VAL A 405 -7.15 17.06 12.95
C VAL A 405 -6.46 17.62 14.19
N PRO A 406 -6.45 16.92 15.34
CA PRO A 406 -5.70 17.36 16.50
C PRO A 406 -4.20 17.19 16.26
N ALA A 407 -3.41 18.21 16.61
CA ALA A 407 -1.96 18.20 16.54
C ALA A 407 -1.36 18.59 17.90
N GLN A 408 -0.32 17.88 18.32
CA GLN A 408 0.34 18.06 19.62
C GLN A 408 1.85 18.08 19.43
N LEU A 409 2.55 18.98 20.11
CA LEU A 409 4.01 18.98 20.18
C LEU A 409 4.48 17.78 20.98
N PHE A 410 5.61 17.18 20.62
CA PHE A 410 6.14 16.03 21.34
C PHE A 410 6.46 16.36 22.80
N GLU A 411 7.00 17.55 23.10
CA GLU A 411 7.23 17.98 24.49
C GLU A 411 5.94 18.06 25.33
N ASP A 412 4.82 18.48 24.73
CA ASP A 412 3.54 18.55 25.42
C ASP A 412 2.93 17.15 25.59
N TYR A 413 3.12 16.27 24.61
CA TYR A 413 2.76 14.86 24.69
C TYR A 413 3.47 14.17 25.86
N GLN A 414 4.79 14.39 26.04
CA GLN A 414 5.58 13.88 27.16
C GLN A 414 5.15 14.45 28.52
N ASN A 415 4.76 15.73 28.54
CA ASN A 415 4.31 16.39 29.76
C ASN A 415 2.81 16.16 30.07
N HIS A 416 2.12 15.29 29.32
CA HIS A 416 0.72 14.94 29.51
C HIS A 416 -0.21 16.17 29.51
N LYS A 417 0.03 17.12 28.64
CA LYS A 417 -0.76 18.35 28.52
C LYS A 417 -1.11 18.65 27.06
N PRO A 418 -2.27 19.24 26.79
CA PRO A 418 -2.62 19.64 25.44
C PRO A 418 -1.67 20.74 24.93
N SER A 419 -1.39 20.72 23.63
CA SER A 419 -0.75 21.88 22.98
C SER A 419 -1.76 22.98 22.76
N THR A 420 -1.34 24.21 23.01
CA THR A 420 -2.15 25.42 22.74
C THR A 420 -1.68 26.20 21.52
N ARG A 421 -0.47 25.90 21.05
CA ARG A 421 0.16 26.45 19.84
C ARG A 421 1.16 25.46 19.29
N LEU A 422 1.45 25.55 18.02
CA LEU A 422 2.56 24.85 17.36
C LEU A 422 3.79 25.78 17.32
N LYS A 423 4.97 25.21 17.09
CA LYS A 423 6.26 25.91 17.10
C LYS A 423 6.93 25.89 15.71
N ASP A 424 8.24 25.65 15.67
CA ASP A 424 9.08 25.79 14.47
C ASP A 424 8.76 24.75 13.39
N VAL A 425 8.30 23.55 13.78
CA VAL A 425 7.80 22.57 12.81
C VAL A 425 6.35 22.91 12.46
N GLU A 426 6.19 23.61 11.34
CA GLU A 426 4.86 23.86 10.81
C GLU A 426 4.29 22.60 10.16
N PRO A 427 3.10 22.14 10.55
CA PRO A 427 2.52 20.92 10.00
C PRO A 427 2.21 21.04 8.50
N CYS A 428 2.42 19.95 7.78
CA CYS A 428 2.02 19.77 6.39
C CYS A 428 0.79 18.86 6.34
N ILE A 429 -0.35 19.37 6.81
CA ILE A 429 -1.61 18.61 6.93
C ILE A 429 -2.63 19.09 5.89
N LYS A 430 -3.23 18.14 5.16
CA LYS A 430 -4.40 18.39 4.30
C LYS A 430 -5.68 18.12 5.09
N GLY A 431 -6.53 19.14 5.19
CA GLY A 431 -7.65 19.24 6.11
C GLY A 431 -7.34 20.22 7.24
N ASP A 432 -8.40 20.70 7.91
CA ASP A 432 -8.25 21.62 9.04
C ASP A 432 -7.50 20.94 10.20
N CYS A 433 -6.54 21.65 10.78
CA CYS A 433 -5.73 21.21 11.90
C CYS A 433 -5.82 22.19 13.06
N VAL A 434 -5.83 21.68 14.29
CA VAL A 434 -5.84 22.51 15.52
C VAL A 434 -4.87 21.94 16.55
N PRO A 435 -4.20 22.80 17.35
CA PRO A 435 -3.50 22.32 18.54
C PRO A 435 -4.48 21.60 19.49
N GLY A 436 -4.05 20.47 20.07
CA GLY A 436 -4.92 19.65 20.90
C GLY A 436 -4.15 18.64 21.76
N ASP A 437 -4.89 17.69 22.33
CA ASP A 437 -4.34 16.61 23.16
C ASP A 437 -4.45 15.27 22.43
N VAL A 438 -3.44 14.96 21.62
CA VAL A 438 -3.36 13.69 20.87
C VAL A 438 -3.11 12.51 21.81
N ARG A 439 -2.42 12.72 22.95
CA ARG A 439 -2.18 11.66 23.91
C ARG A 439 -3.47 11.11 24.52
N SER A 440 -4.45 11.98 24.77
CA SER A 440 -5.73 11.60 25.36
C SER A 440 -6.60 10.66 24.50
N ILE A 441 -6.24 10.51 23.21
CA ILE A 441 -6.92 9.61 22.28
C ILE A 441 -6.71 8.14 22.67
N PHE A 442 -5.56 7.83 23.27
CA PHE A 442 -5.09 6.46 23.47
C PHE A 442 -5.29 5.96 24.91
N PRO A 443 -5.53 4.65 25.08
CA PRO A 443 -5.25 3.99 26.36
C PRO A 443 -3.82 4.26 26.82
N LYS A 444 -3.64 4.33 28.15
CA LYS A 444 -2.36 4.72 28.77
C LYS A 444 -1.17 3.92 28.22
N GLU A 445 -1.31 2.60 28.12
CA GLU A 445 -0.22 1.70 27.68
C GLU A 445 0.20 1.96 26.22
N ILE A 446 -0.73 2.36 25.37
CA ILE A 446 -0.43 2.72 23.97
C ILE A 446 0.22 4.09 23.91
N GLY A 447 -0.31 5.06 24.66
CA GLY A 447 0.28 6.41 24.73
C GLY A 447 1.73 6.39 25.26
N ASP A 448 1.99 5.64 26.32
CA ASP A 448 3.33 5.46 26.89
C ASP A 448 4.28 4.76 25.93
N SER A 449 3.78 3.75 25.20
CA SER A 449 4.57 3.05 24.18
C SER A 449 4.96 3.95 23.01
N ILE A 450 4.08 4.86 22.56
CA ILE A 450 4.42 5.86 21.53
C ILE A 450 5.55 6.75 22.02
N GLU A 451 5.47 7.28 23.25
CA GLU A 451 6.49 8.13 23.85
C GLU A 451 7.84 7.41 23.93
N GLU A 452 7.87 6.19 24.50
CA GLU A 452 9.08 5.37 24.60
C GLU A 452 9.69 5.11 23.21
N GLY A 453 8.84 4.82 22.22
CA GLY A 453 9.24 4.62 20.83
C GLY A 453 9.93 5.84 20.23
N VAL A 454 9.36 7.05 20.40
CA VAL A 454 9.96 8.31 19.89
C VAL A 454 11.33 8.53 20.50
N LEU A 455 11.48 8.39 21.83
CA LEU A 455 12.76 8.53 22.53
C LEU A 455 13.80 7.49 22.05
N ALA A 456 13.37 6.25 21.82
CA ALA A 456 14.25 5.21 21.28
C ALA A 456 14.68 5.51 19.83
N PHE A 457 13.81 6.14 19.04
CA PHE A 457 14.12 6.53 17.66
C PHE A 457 15.05 7.74 17.60
N GLY A 458 14.98 8.67 18.56
CA GLY A 458 15.94 9.76 18.73
C GLY A 458 17.39 9.29 18.85
N LYS A 459 17.60 8.11 19.48
CA LYS A 459 18.93 7.47 19.55
C LYS A 459 19.43 6.91 18.20
N LYS A 460 18.52 6.67 17.23
CA LYS A 460 18.83 6.13 15.90
C LYS A 460 18.92 7.20 14.82
N ILE A 461 18.09 8.22 14.93
CA ILE A 461 17.99 9.34 13.98
C ILE A 461 18.09 10.63 14.80
N LYS A 462 19.20 11.34 14.66
CA LYS A 462 19.45 12.57 15.42
C LYS A 462 18.35 13.60 15.18
N GLY A 463 17.73 14.07 16.27
CA GLY A 463 16.64 15.05 16.25
C GLY A 463 15.26 14.46 16.04
N PHE A 464 15.10 13.14 15.99
CA PHE A 464 13.79 12.51 15.84
C PHE A 464 12.89 12.82 17.06
N ASP A 465 13.45 12.88 18.24
CA ASP A 465 12.81 13.18 19.53
C ASP A 465 12.81 14.69 19.86
N ARG A 466 12.93 15.55 18.85
CA ARG A 466 12.91 17.01 19.05
C ARG A 466 11.61 17.47 19.73
N PRO A 467 11.67 18.43 20.67
CA PRO A 467 10.52 18.85 21.46
C PRO A 467 9.33 19.40 20.63
N ASP A 468 9.64 20.03 19.51
CA ASP A 468 8.69 20.68 18.62
C ASP A 468 8.24 19.81 17.43
N ALA A 469 8.61 18.52 17.39
CA ALA A 469 8.03 17.59 16.42
C ALA A 469 6.51 17.51 16.61
N VAL A 470 5.77 17.42 15.51
CA VAL A 470 4.31 17.45 15.52
C VAL A 470 3.74 16.04 15.43
N LEU A 471 2.92 15.68 16.41
CA LEU A 471 2.13 14.45 16.39
C LEU A 471 0.68 14.79 16.07
N SER A 472 0.10 14.07 15.11
CA SER A 472 -1.33 14.20 14.76
C SER A 472 -2.02 12.85 14.81
N GLY A 473 -3.29 12.82 15.17
CA GLY A 473 -4.01 11.57 15.42
C GLY A 473 -5.43 11.58 14.85
N VAL A 474 -5.94 10.35 14.66
CA VAL A 474 -5.35 9.03 14.97
C VAL A 474 -5.03 8.25 13.70
N GLU A 475 -3.90 7.61 13.64
CA GLU A 475 -3.61 6.57 12.64
C GLU A 475 -4.17 5.23 13.17
N SER A 476 -5.39 4.89 12.77
CA SER A 476 -6.12 3.70 13.25
C SER A 476 -6.24 2.60 12.20
N ARG A 477 -6.01 2.93 10.90
CA ARG A 477 -6.34 2.08 9.76
C ARG A 477 -5.09 1.57 9.04
N THR A 478 -4.14 1.01 9.79
CA THR A 478 -2.86 0.52 9.25
C THR A 478 -2.98 -0.79 8.48
N SER A 479 -4.01 -1.59 8.78
CA SER A 479 -4.41 -2.80 8.05
C SER A 479 -5.82 -3.21 8.45
N SER A 480 -6.37 -4.23 7.75
CA SER A 480 -7.70 -4.76 8.10
C SER A 480 -7.73 -5.29 9.53
N PRO A 481 -8.74 -4.93 10.34
CA PRO A 481 -8.93 -5.47 11.69
C PRO A 481 -9.58 -6.87 11.68
N VAL A 482 -9.98 -7.35 10.51
CA VAL A 482 -10.63 -8.66 10.31
C VAL A 482 -9.88 -9.48 9.27
N ARG A 483 -10.06 -10.80 9.35
CA ARG A 483 -9.73 -11.74 8.29
C ARG A 483 -11.01 -12.44 7.85
N ILE A 484 -11.38 -12.33 6.59
CA ILE A 484 -12.43 -13.13 5.97
C ILE A 484 -11.75 -14.44 5.56
N VAL A 485 -12.10 -15.54 6.23
CA VAL A 485 -11.41 -16.82 6.02
C VAL A 485 -11.78 -17.40 4.67
N ARG A 486 -10.79 -17.91 3.97
CA ARG A 486 -10.94 -18.58 2.67
C ARG A 486 -10.11 -19.86 2.62
N ASP A 487 -10.55 -20.82 1.85
CA ASP A 487 -9.79 -22.03 1.56
C ASP A 487 -8.45 -21.69 0.86
N LYS A 488 -7.42 -22.50 1.07
CA LYS A 488 -6.06 -22.22 0.58
C LYS A 488 -5.90 -22.48 -0.92
N ASP A 489 -6.68 -23.41 -1.45
CA ASP A 489 -6.56 -23.90 -2.82
C ASP A 489 -7.61 -23.25 -3.73
N SER A 490 -8.89 -23.33 -3.36
CA SER A 490 -10.00 -22.71 -4.11
C SER A 490 -10.07 -21.20 -3.94
N LEU A 491 -9.59 -20.67 -2.83
CA LEU A 491 -9.73 -19.28 -2.38
C LEU A 491 -11.19 -18.84 -2.12
N GLU A 492 -12.12 -19.77 -2.08
CA GLU A 492 -13.50 -19.50 -1.68
C GLU A 492 -13.65 -19.40 -0.16
N ALA A 493 -14.60 -18.59 0.28
CA ALA A 493 -15.04 -18.55 1.67
C ALA A 493 -15.86 -19.81 2.03
N ASN A 494 -16.55 -19.80 3.17
CA ASN A 494 -17.48 -20.87 3.55
C ASN A 494 -18.77 -20.93 2.70
N TYR A 495 -18.95 -20.02 1.76
CA TYR A 495 -20.00 -20.03 0.74
C TYR A 495 -19.37 -20.13 -0.64
N GLU A 496 -19.89 -21.04 -1.46
CA GLU A 496 -19.46 -21.21 -2.86
C GLU A 496 -19.75 -19.96 -3.67
N GLY A 497 -18.78 -19.55 -4.49
CA GLY A 497 -18.85 -18.33 -5.30
C GLY A 497 -18.38 -17.06 -4.59
N ILE A 498 -18.03 -17.11 -3.31
CA ILE A 498 -17.50 -15.95 -2.56
C ILE A 498 -15.97 -16.04 -2.44
N TYR A 499 -15.26 -15.07 -3.02
CA TYR A 499 -13.79 -15.01 -3.05
C TYR A 499 -13.27 -13.79 -2.26
N PRO A 500 -12.92 -13.95 -0.97
CA PRO A 500 -12.27 -12.89 -0.20
C PRO A 500 -10.93 -12.50 -0.82
N CYS A 501 -10.69 -11.21 -1.05
CA CYS A 501 -9.55 -10.72 -1.81
C CYS A 501 -8.91 -9.47 -1.20
N GLY A 502 -7.59 -9.42 -1.23
CA GLY A 502 -6.79 -8.24 -0.93
C GLY A 502 -6.71 -7.87 0.55
N GLU A 503 -6.52 -6.59 0.81
CA GLU A 503 -6.25 -6.07 2.15
C GLU A 503 -7.48 -6.14 3.06
N GLY A 504 -8.67 -5.83 2.54
CA GLY A 504 -9.92 -5.90 3.31
C GLY A 504 -10.21 -7.30 3.83
N ALA A 505 -9.89 -8.31 3.04
CA ALA A 505 -10.01 -9.71 3.44
C ALA A 505 -8.87 -10.19 4.37
N GLY A 506 -7.87 -9.35 4.67
CA GLY A 506 -6.78 -9.67 5.59
C GLY A 506 -5.59 -10.43 4.99
N TYR A 507 -5.45 -10.46 3.65
CA TYR A 507 -4.40 -11.22 2.94
C TYR A 507 -3.32 -10.34 2.31
N ALA A 508 -3.46 -9.03 2.35
CA ALA A 508 -2.49 -8.08 1.84
C ALA A 508 -2.31 -6.89 2.81
N GLY A 509 -1.30 -6.08 2.59
CA GLY A 509 -1.00 -4.90 3.40
C GLY A 509 -0.35 -3.79 2.58
N GLY A 510 -0.84 -3.52 1.36
CA GLY A 510 -0.35 -2.45 0.48
C GLY A 510 -0.68 -2.71 -0.98
N ILE A 511 -0.42 -1.72 -1.85
CA ILE A 511 -0.82 -1.68 -3.26
C ILE A 511 -0.42 -2.96 -4.01
N THR A 512 0.88 -3.26 -4.04
CA THR A 512 1.42 -4.40 -4.83
C THR A 512 0.95 -5.74 -4.28
N SER A 513 0.95 -5.94 -2.96
CA SER A 513 0.47 -7.20 -2.37
C SER A 513 -1.02 -7.42 -2.58
N ALA A 514 -1.83 -6.36 -2.55
CA ALA A 514 -3.25 -6.42 -2.86
C ALA A 514 -3.50 -6.76 -4.34
N ALA A 515 -2.76 -6.13 -5.26
CA ALA A 515 -2.79 -6.43 -6.68
C ALA A 515 -2.39 -7.90 -6.97
N MET A 516 -1.31 -8.39 -6.34
CA MET A 516 -0.88 -9.79 -6.45
C MET A 516 -1.95 -10.78 -5.96
N ASP A 517 -2.65 -10.45 -4.88
CA ASP A 517 -3.74 -11.27 -4.37
C ASP A 517 -4.96 -11.24 -5.32
N GLY A 518 -5.24 -10.08 -5.94
CA GLY A 518 -6.24 -9.96 -7.01
C GLY A 518 -5.93 -10.87 -8.20
N ILE A 519 -4.68 -10.89 -8.66
CA ILE A 519 -4.23 -11.82 -9.72
C ILE A 519 -4.45 -13.27 -9.27
N LYS A 520 -4.09 -13.60 -8.03
CA LYS A 520 -4.23 -14.96 -7.49
C LYS A 520 -5.69 -15.41 -7.44
N VAL A 521 -6.62 -14.51 -7.08
CA VAL A 521 -8.05 -14.80 -7.10
C VAL A 521 -8.56 -14.96 -8.52
N ALA A 522 -8.14 -14.12 -9.46
CA ALA A 522 -8.48 -14.28 -10.88
C ALA A 522 -8.00 -15.65 -11.43
N GLU A 523 -6.80 -16.11 -11.05
CA GLU A 523 -6.31 -17.45 -11.40
C GLU A 523 -7.20 -18.56 -10.84
N ALA A 524 -7.70 -18.43 -9.61
CA ALA A 524 -8.58 -19.43 -8.99
C ALA A 524 -9.93 -19.50 -9.72
N VAL A 525 -10.53 -18.34 -10.03
CA VAL A 525 -11.77 -18.27 -10.82
C VAL A 525 -11.54 -18.86 -12.21
N SER A 526 -10.45 -18.50 -12.88
CA SER A 526 -10.14 -19.02 -14.23
C SER A 526 -9.93 -20.53 -14.23
N LYS A 527 -9.25 -21.10 -13.26
CA LYS A 527 -9.03 -22.56 -13.16
C LYS A 527 -10.32 -23.35 -12.94
N LYS A 528 -11.34 -22.76 -12.34
CA LYS A 528 -12.63 -23.40 -12.07
C LYS A 528 -13.57 -23.27 -13.25
N PHE A 529 -13.73 -22.09 -13.80
CA PHE A 529 -14.77 -21.78 -14.77
C PHE A 529 -14.24 -21.65 -16.20
N ARG A 530 -15.12 -21.96 -17.16
CA ARG A 530 -14.94 -21.66 -18.58
C ARG A 530 -15.26 -20.18 -18.81
N ASN A 531 -14.49 -19.49 -19.66
CA ASN A 531 -14.79 -18.13 -20.11
C ASN A 531 -15.98 -18.08 -21.09
N PHE A 532 -16.48 -16.88 -21.37
CA PHE A 532 -17.62 -16.65 -22.26
C PHE A 532 -17.26 -16.78 -23.75
#